data_b486e32936e29360ab06663d81dca676
#
_entry.id   b486e32936e29360ab06663d81dca676
#
_cell.length_a   1.000
_cell.length_b   1.000
_cell.length_c   1.000
_cell.angle_alpha   90.00
_cell.angle_beta   90.00
_cell.angle_gamma   90.00
#
_symmetry.space_group_name_H-M   'P 1'
#
loop_
_entity.id
_entity.type
_entity.pdbx_description
1 polymer ?
#
loop_
_entity_poly.entity_id
_entity_poly.type
_entity_poly.pdbx_seq_one_letter_code
_entity_poly.pdbx_strand_id
1 'polypeptide(L)'
;MITGELKNKIDSIWEIFWTGGLTNPLDVIEQMTYMMFIHDLDDSDNLRAKEAAMLGLPYQSIFAEEVQIGDRTIAGNQLKWSIFHDFPAAKMYSVVQEWVFPFIKNLHGDKDSAYAKYMGDAIFKIPTPLMLDKIVTSMDTLYAQMAQVKSSDIRGDVYEYLLSKLSTAGVNGQFTEAYHPYDGRSDAADAGRSNL
;
A
#
# COMPACT_ATOMS: atom_id res chain seq x y z
N MET A 1 15.03 8.72 11.58
CA MET A 1 15.90 7.52 11.53
C MET A 1 15.13 6.32 12.03
N ILE A 2 15.11 5.27 11.25
CA ILE A 2 14.39 4.03 11.57
C ILE A 2 15.10 3.27 12.70
N THR A 3 14.33 2.69 13.65
CA THR A 3 14.88 1.88 14.74
C THR A 3 15.38 0.52 14.26
N GLY A 4 16.26 -0.13 15.05
CA GLY A 4 16.74 -1.49 14.75
C GLY A 4 15.61 -2.52 14.72
N GLU A 5 14.59 -2.35 15.56
CA GLU A 5 13.41 -3.23 15.61
C GLU A 5 12.59 -3.15 14.32
N LEU A 6 12.36 -1.95 13.78
CA LEU A 6 11.68 -1.77 12.51
C LEU A 6 12.49 -2.33 11.34
N LYS A 7 13.81 -2.11 11.32
CA LYS A 7 14.70 -2.70 10.32
C LYS A 7 14.60 -4.22 10.31
N ASN A 8 14.68 -4.84 11.48
CA ASN A 8 14.56 -6.28 11.63
C ASN A 8 13.21 -6.80 11.13
N LYS A 9 12.14 -6.06 11.38
CA LYS A 9 10.81 -6.45 10.89
C LYS A 9 10.71 -6.36 9.37
N ILE A 10 11.23 -5.31 8.78
CA ILE A 10 11.29 -5.16 7.32
C ILE A 10 12.14 -6.26 6.70
N ASP A 11 13.30 -6.56 7.30
CA ASP A 11 14.17 -7.63 6.85
C ASP A 11 13.48 -9.00 6.92
N SER A 12 12.68 -9.26 7.96
CA SER A 12 11.93 -10.50 8.07
C SER A 12 10.84 -10.63 7.01
N ILE A 13 10.18 -9.54 6.63
CA ILE A 13 9.21 -9.52 5.53
C ILE A 13 9.92 -9.77 4.20
N TRP A 14 11.06 -9.11 3.98
CA TRP A 14 11.90 -9.34 2.81
C TRP A 14 12.27 -10.82 2.66
N GLU A 15 12.63 -11.46 3.76
CA GLU A 15 12.99 -12.88 3.79
C GLU A 15 11.80 -13.78 3.42
N ILE A 16 10.57 -13.41 3.78
CA ILE A 16 9.38 -14.15 3.35
C ILE A 16 9.26 -14.15 1.83
N PHE A 17 9.47 -13.01 1.17
CA PHE A 17 9.47 -12.93 -0.28
C PHE A 17 10.58 -13.77 -0.90
N TRP A 18 11.79 -13.63 -0.37
CA TRP A 18 12.98 -14.29 -0.88
C TRP A 18 12.88 -15.82 -0.79
N THR A 19 12.53 -16.34 0.38
CA THR A 19 12.34 -17.78 0.59
C THR A 19 11.14 -18.34 -0.12
N GLY A 20 10.15 -17.52 -0.41
CA GLY A 20 8.96 -17.89 -1.18
C GLY A 20 9.18 -17.91 -2.69
N GLY A 21 10.38 -17.60 -3.18
CA GLY A 21 10.75 -17.67 -4.59
C GLY A 21 10.72 -16.35 -5.34
N LEU A 22 10.33 -15.24 -4.70
CA LEU A 22 10.40 -13.91 -5.30
C LEU A 22 11.76 -13.28 -4.97
N THR A 23 12.75 -13.50 -5.84
CA THR A 23 14.15 -13.18 -5.57
C THR A 23 14.68 -11.97 -6.34
N ASN A 24 13.87 -11.36 -7.20
CA ASN A 24 14.23 -10.08 -7.82
C ASN A 24 13.97 -8.95 -6.82
N PRO A 25 15.00 -8.19 -6.38
CA PRO A 25 14.81 -7.12 -5.41
C PRO A 25 13.81 -6.05 -5.82
N LEU A 26 13.74 -5.71 -7.11
CA LEU A 26 12.76 -4.76 -7.63
C LEU A 26 11.32 -5.27 -7.45
N ASP A 27 11.08 -6.53 -7.76
CA ASP A 27 9.77 -7.14 -7.59
C ASP A 27 9.36 -7.17 -6.11
N VAL A 28 10.29 -7.48 -5.21
CA VAL A 28 10.00 -7.48 -3.76
C VAL A 28 9.59 -6.08 -3.27
N ILE A 29 10.35 -5.05 -3.67
CA ILE A 29 10.05 -3.66 -3.28
C ILE A 29 8.71 -3.22 -3.85
N GLU A 30 8.41 -3.54 -5.10
CA GLU A 30 7.13 -3.22 -5.70
C GLU A 30 5.97 -3.89 -4.95
N GLN A 31 6.07 -5.18 -4.67
CA GLN A 31 5.01 -5.89 -3.95
C GLN A 31 4.82 -5.35 -2.54
N MET A 32 5.89 -5.08 -1.81
CA MET A 32 5.80 -4.44 -0.49
C MET A 32 5.16 -3.06 -0.56
N THR A 33 5.51 -2.27 -1.55
CA THR A 33 4.94 -0.93 -1.75
C THR A 33 3.43 -1.01 -2.05
N TYR A 34 3.00 -1.94 -2.89
CA TYR A 34 1.57 -2.16 -3.14
C TYR A 34 0.82 -2.57 -1.88
N MET A 35 1.39 -3.46 -1.08
CA MET A 35 0.79 -3.88 0.19
C MET A 35 0.68 -2.71 1.17
N MET A 36 1.73 -1.90 1.30
CA MET A 36 1.70 -0.69 2.12
C MET A 36 0.62 0.28 1.65
N PHE A 37 0.51 0.49 0.34
CA PHE A 37 -0.51 1.35 -0.23
C PHE A 37 -1.93 0.86 0.08
N ILE A 38 -2.19 -0.43 -0.07
CA ILE A 38 -3.50 -1.04 0.24
C ILE A 38 -3.85 -0.85 1.72
N HIS A 39 -2.88 -1.06 2.61
CA HIS A 39 -3.06 -0.84 4.03
C HIS A 39 -3.37 0.63 4.35
N ASP A 40 -2.58 1.54 3.80
CA ASP A 40 -2.73 2.99 4.04
C ASP A 40 -4.04 3.54 3.49
N LEU A 41 -4.52 2.99 2.40
CA LEU A 41 -5.79 3.37 1.79
C LEU A 41 -6.97 3.09 2.74
N ASP A 42 -6.98 1.93 3.37
CA ASP A 42 -7.98 1.58 4.37
C ASP A 42 -7.88 2.45 5.62
N ASP A 43 -6.67 2.65 6.15
CA ASP A 43 -6.45 3.51 7.31
C ASP A 43 -6.90 4.95 7.05
N SER A 44 -6.56 5.48 5.90
CA SER A 44 -6.94 6.84 5.49
C SER A 44 -8.46 6.99 5.36
N ASP A 45 -9.13 6.02 4.76
CA ASP A 45 -10.59 6.03 4.61
C ASP A 45 -11.29 5.98 5.98
N ASN A 46 -10.83 5.09 6.87
CA ASN A 46 -11.37 4.98 8.22
C ASN A 46 -11.17 6.26 9.04
N LEU A 47 -10.01 6.89 8.90
CA LEU A 47 -9.72 8.16 9.57
C LEU A 47 -10.64 9.28 9.08
N ARG A 48 -10.81 9.43 7.78
CA ARG A 48 -11.71 10.43 7.18
C ARG A 48 -13.16 10.21 7.58
N ALA A 49 -13.61 8.96 7.62
CA ALA A 49 -14.95 8.62 8.09
C ALA A 49 -15.17 9.03 9.54
N LYS A 50 -14.18 8.78 10.40
CA LYS A 50 -14.21 9.15 11.81
C LYS A 50 -14.23 10.68 11.99
N GLU A 51 -13.39 11.41 11.28
CA GLU A 51 -13.34 12.86 11.33
C GLU A 51 -14.67 13.49 10.87
N ALA A 52 -15.25 12.99 9.79
CA ALA A 52 -16.54 13.44 9.31
C ALA A 52 -17.66 13.19 10.33
N ALA A 53 -17.66 12.03 10.96
CA ALA A 53 -18.63 11.70 12.01
C ALA A 53 -18.51 12.64 13.22
N MET A 54 -17.29 12.99 13.63
CA MET A 54 -17.04 13.95 14.72
C MET A 54 -17.55 15.37 14.40
N LEU A 55 -17.51 15.74 13.13
CA LEU A 55 -17.99 17.04 12.64
C LEU A 55 -19.47 17.04 12.24
N GLY A 56 -20.15 15.89 12.32
CA GLY A 56 -21.54 15.75 11.88
C GLY A 56 -21.71 15.88 10.36
N LEU A 57 -20.66 15.63 9.58
CA LEU A 57 -20.67 15.74 8.12
C LEU A 57 -20.91 14.37 7.48
N PRO A 58 -21.59 14.32 6.31
CA PRO A 58 -21.69 13.09 5.56
C PRO A 58 -20.32 12.70 5.00
N TYR A 59 -20.06 11.40 4.93
CA TYR A 59 -18.85 10.85 4.35
C TYR A 59 -19.17 9.70 3.42
N GLN A 60 -18.59 9.74 2.24
CA GLN A 60 -18.67 8.64 1.28
C GLN A 60 -17.33 7.92 1.24
N SER A 61 -17.32 6.65 1.68
CA SER A 61 -16.14 5.81 1.61
C SER A 61 -15.73 5.56 0.16
N ILE A 62 -14.40 5.46 -0.06
CA ILE A 62 -13.86 4.98 -1.34
C ILE A 62 -14.19 3.52 -1.59
N PHE A 63 -14.42 2.74 -0.51
CA PHE A 63 -14.93 1.37 -0.58
C PHE A 63 -16.47 1.43 -0.60
N ALA A 64 -17.05 1.55 -1.78
CA ALA A 64 -18.50 1.60 -1.96
C ALA A 64 -19.15 0.33 -1.39
N GLU A 65 -20.46 0.40 -1.12
CA GLU A 65 -21.21 -0.77 -0.62
C GLU A 65 -21.05 -1.96 -1.55
N GLU A 66 -21.11 -1.72 -2.86
CA GLU A 66 -20.80 -2.69 -3.90
C GLU A 66 -19.73 -2.14 -4.85
N VAL A 67 -18.72 -2.94 -5.15
CA VAL A 67 -17.69 -2.64 -6.14
C VAL A 67 -17.86 -3.56 -7.33
N GLN A 68 -17.95 -2.97 -8.51
CA GLN A 68 -18.05 -3.70 -9.78
C GLN A 68 -16.67 -3.72 -10.47
N ILE A 69 -16.24 -4.93 -10.85
CA ILE A 69 -15.05 -5.14 -11.66
C ILE A 69 -15.42 -6.05 -12.83
N GLY A 70 -15.39 -5.48 -14.04
CA GLY A 70 -15.92 -6.16 -15.22
C GLY A 70 -17.43 -6.40 -15.08
N ASP A 71 -17.82 -7.64 -15.20
CA ASP A 71 -19.21 -8.12 -15.06
C ASP A 71 -19.52 -8.71 -13.68
N ARG A 72 -18.57 -8.62 -12.74
CA ARG A 72 -18.70 -9.17 -11.38
C ARG A 72 -18.78 -8.08 -10.34
N THR A 73 -19.46 -8.36 -9.24
CA THR A 73 -19.64 -7.46 -8.10
C THR A 73 -19.17 -8.11 -6.81
N ILE A 74 -18.62 -7.31 -5.91
CA ILE A 74 -18.23 -7.73 -4.56
C ILE A 74 -18.66 -6.65 -3.56
N ALA A 75 -18.96 -7.04 -2.32
CA ALA A 75 -19.15 -6.09 -1.25
C ALA A 75 -17.83 -5.31 -1.02
N GLY A 76 -17.90 -3.98 -1.07
CA GLY A 76 -16.71 -3.13 -1.00
C GLY A 76 -15.92 -3.27 0.30
N ASN A 77 -16.58 -3.62 1.41
CA ASN A 77 -15.90 -3.83 2.68
C ASN A 77 -14.90 -5.00 2.64
N GLN A 78 -15.09 -5.98 1.76
CA GLN A 78 -14.14 -7.09 1.62
C GLN A 78 -12.80 -6.68 1.00
N LEU A 79 -12.74 -5.50 0.41
CA LEU A 79 -11.50 -4.94 -0.16
C LEU A 79 -10.65 -4.19 0.88
N LYS A 80 -11.18 -4.00 2.07
CA LYS A 80 -10.48 -3.32 3.16
C LYS A 80 -9.45 -4.24 3.81
N TRP A 81 -8.25 -3.74 4.03
CA TRP A 81 -7.20 -4.48 4.74
C TRP A 81 -7.68 -4.99 6.10
N SER A 82 -8.35 -4.14 6.87
CA SER A 82 -8.89 -4.47 8.19
C SER A 82 -9.93 -5.59 8.19
N ILE A 83 -10.48 -5.91 7.04
CA ILE A 83 -11.44 -7.02 6.86
C ILE A 83 -10.74 -8.25 6.29
N PHE A 84 -10.04 -8.13 5.16
CA PHE A 84 -9.49 -9.31 4.51
C PHE A 84 -8.27 -9.91 5.25
N HIS A 85 -7.60 -9.16 6.12
CA HIS A 85 -6.47 -9.68 6.88
C HIS A 85 -6.87 -10.84 7.82
N ASP A 86 -8.15 -10.94 8.17
CA ASP A 86 -8.71 -12.04 8.97
C ASP A 86 -9.23 -13.20 8.13
N PHE A 87 -9.20 -13.10 6.81
CA PHE A 87 -9.68 -14.18 5.93
C PHE A 87 -8.74 -15.39 5.96
N PRO A 88 -9.25 -16.61 5.77
CA PRO A 88 -8.40 -17.75 5.48
C PRO A 88 -7.51 -17.48 4.26
N ALA A 89 -6.31 -18.05 4.25
CA ALA A 89 -5.29 -17.74 3.26
C ALA A 89 -5.78 -17.84 1.81
N ALA A 90 -6.53 -18.90 1.46
CA ALA A 90 -7.06 -19.07 0.11
C ALA A 90 -8.06 -17.99 -0.29
N LYS A 91 -8.97 -17.62 0.62
CA LYS A 91 -9.94 -16.53 0.39
C LYS A 91 -9.24 -15.18 0.30
N MET A 92 -8.30 -14.90 1.20
CA MET A 92 -7.49 -13.67 1.18
C MET A 92 -6.78 -13.52 -0.16
N TYR A 93 -6.12 -14.55 -0.62
CA TYR A 93 -5.40 -14.58 -1.89
C TYR A 93 -6.30 -14.27 -3.08
N SER A 94 -7.45 -14.93 -3.15
CA SER A 94 -8.44 -14.72 -4.20
C SER A 94 -8.97 -13.28 -4.19
N VAL A 95 -9.32 -12.76 -3.02
CA VAL A 95 -9.82 -11.38 -2.88
C VAL A 95 -8.76 -10.35 -3.27
N VAL A 96 -7.53 -10.52 -2.81
CA VAL A 96 -6.44 -9.57 -3.11
C VAL A 96 -6.09 -9.60 -4.60
N GLN A 97 -5.89 -10.78 -5.17
CA GLN A 97 -5.50 -10.94 -6.57
C GLN A 97 -6.60 -10.49 -7.54
N GLU A 98 -7.83 -10.93 -7.31
CA GLU A 98 -8.92 -10.76 -8.28
C GLU A 98 -9.72 -9.47 -8.09
N TRP A 99 -9.68 -8.86 -6.90
CA TRP A 99 -10.53 -7.73 -6.56
C TRP A 99 -9.76 -6.50 -6.07
N VAL A 100 -8.87 -6.66 -5.09
CA VAL A 100 -8.16 -5.52 -4.51
C VAL A 100 -7.22 -4.89 -5.52
N PHE A 101 -6.40 -5.68 -6.21
CA PHE A 101 -5.49 -5.17 -7.24
C PHE A 101 -6.22 -4.49 -8.40
N PRO A 102 -7.23 -5.10 -9.03
CA PRO A 102 -8.03 -4.39 -10.03
C PRO A 102 -8.70 -3.13 -9.50
N PHE A 103 -9.18 -3.13 -8.26
CA PHE A 103 -9.77 -1.96 -7.63
C PHE A 103 -8.78 -0.80 -7.52
N ILE A 104 -7.60 -1.02 -6.97
CA ILE A 104 -6.60 0.05 -6.81
C ILE A 104 -6.06 0.56 -8.15
N LYS A 105 -6.00 -0.28 -9.17
CA LYS A 105 -5.60 0.12 -10.53
C LYS A 105 -6.59 1.10 -11.17
N ASN A 106 -7.86 1.03 -10.80
CA ASN A 106 -8.94 1.83 -11.36
C ASN A 106 -9.43 2.93 -10.42
N LEU A 107 -8.77 3.12 -9.27
CA LEU A 107 -9.26 4.01 -8.22
C LEU A 107 -9.26 5.49 -8.61
N HIS A 108 -8.34 5.92 -9.46
CA HIS A 108 -8.26 7.28 -9.96
C HIS A 108 -8.70 7.37 -11.41
N GLY A 109 -9.75 8.16 -11.65
CA GLY A 109 -10.28 8.40 -13.00
C GLY A 109 -9.38 9.25 -13.89
N ASP A 110 -8.40 9.96 -13.32
CA ASP A 110 -7.42 10.74 -14.07
C ASP A 110 -6.28 9.85 -14.54
N LYS A 111 -6.30 9.54 -15.84
CA LYS A 111 -5.30 8.66 -16.48
C LYS A 111 -3.91 9.29 -16.60
N ASP A 112 -3.80 10.59 -16.38
CA ASP A 112 -2.54 11.33 -16.53
C ASP A 112 -1.78 11.54 -15.22
N SER A 113 -2.37 11.17 -14.08
CA SER A 113 -1.68 11.25 -12.80
C SER A 113 -0.50 10.28 -12.72
N ALA A 114 0.56 10.66 -12.01
CA ALA A 114 1.72 9.77 -11.76
C ALA A 114 1.28 8.49 -11.05
N TYR A 115 0.31 8.60 -10.14
CA TYR A 115 -0.31 7.46 -9.47
C TYR A 115 -0.97 6.50 -10.44
N ALA A 116 -1.84 6.99 -11.32
CA ALA A 116 -2.56 6.16 -12.29
C ALA A 116 -1.59 5.43 -13.23
N LYS A 117 -0.53 6.10 -13.68
CA LYS A 117 0.52 5.48 -14.50
C LYS A 117 1.25 4.38 -13.75
N TYR A 118 1.61 4.64 -12.49
CA TYR A 118 2.31 3.68 -11.66
C TYR A 118 1.45 2.46 -11.32
N MET A 119 0.23 2.69 -10.83
CA MET A 119 -0.68 1.60 -10.45
C MET A 119 -1.30 0.91 -11.65
N GLY A 120 -1.40 1.59 -12.80
CA GLY A 120 -1.91 1.00 -14.03
C GLY A 120 -1.11 -0.22 -14.49
N ASP A 121 0.19 -0.22 -14.26
CA ASP A 121 1.11 -1.29 -14.61
C ASP A 121 1.36 -2.28 -13.45
N ALA A 122 0.68 -2.12 -12.32
CA ALA A 122 0.85 -2.98 -11.17
C ALA A 122 0.44 -4.42 -11.48
N ILE A 123 1.34 -5.36 -11.17
CA ILE A 123 1.11 -6.78 -11.33
C ILE A 123 1.26 -7.45 -9.96
N PHE A 124 0.25 -8.24 -9.58
CA PHE A 124 0.32 -9.06 -8.38
C PHE A 124 1.21 -10.28 -8.63
N LYS A 125 2.35 -10.35 -7.94
CA LYS A 125 3.37 -11.38 -8.16
C LYS A 125 3.57 -12.34 -6.97
N ILE A 126 2.83 -12.18 -5.88
CA ILE A 126 2.92 -13.09 -4.73
C ILE A 126 2.39 -14.47 -5.16
N PRO A 127 3.23 -15.52 -5.14
CA PRO A 127 2.90 -16.75 -5.85
C PRO A 127 1.93 -17.69 -5.14
N THR A 128 1.78 -17.60 -3.82
CA THR A 128 0.96 -18.54 -3.04
C THR A 128 0.10 -17.86 -1.98
N PRO A 129 -1.07 -18.45 -1.64
CA PRO A 129 -1.90 -17.98 -0.54
C PRO A 129 -1.18 -17.95 0.81
N LEU A 130 -0.38 -18.96 1.11
CA LEU A 130 0.37 -19.03 2.37
C LEU A 130 1.39 -17.90 2.49
N MET A 131 2.07 -17.58 1.40
CA MET A 131 3.03 -16.48 1.36
C MET A 131 2.34 -15.13 1.60
N LEU A 132 1.21 -14.89 0.93
CA LEU A 132 0.42 -13.67 1.16
C LEU A 132 -0.03 -13.55 2.61
N ASP A 133 -0.54 -14.61 3.20
CA ASP A 133 -0.96 -14.64 4.61
C ASP A 133 0.18 -14.26 5.55
N LYS A 134 1.35 -14.81 5.35
CA LYS A 134 2.55 -14.48 6.14
C LYS A 134 2.96 -13.01 5.97
N ILE A 135 2.90 -12.49 4.76
CA ILE A 135 3.22 -11.09 4.46
C ILE A 135 2.23 -10.16 5.15
N VAL A 136 0.94 -10.40 5.00
CA VAL A 136 -0.13 -9.59 5.61
C VAL A 136 0.00 -9.58 7.13
N THR A 137 0.17 -10.74 7.75
CA THR A 137 0.37 -10.86 9.20
C THR A 137 1.60 -10.10 9.68
N SER A 138 2.71 -10.21 8.94
CA SER A 138 3.95 -9.51 9.27
C SER A 138 3.85 -8.00 9.07
N MET A 139 3.11 -7.56 8.08
CA MET A 139 2.85 -6.13 7.86
C MET A 139 1.95 -5.54 8.94
N ASP A 140 0.96 -6.27 9.43
CA ASP A 140 0.18 -5.83 10.59
C ASP A 140 1.07 -5.56 11.81
N THR A 141 2.04 -6.42 12.07
CA THR A 141 3.02 -6.22 13.13
C THR A 141 3.92 -5.02 12.86
N LEU A 142 4.39 -4.85 11.62
CA LEU A 142 5.19 -3.69 11.22
C LEU A 142 4.44 -2.37 11.48
N TYR A 143 3.18 -2.28 11.06
CA TYR A 143 2.36 -1.09 11.27
C TYR A 143 2.08 -0.83 12.76
N ALA A 144 1.87 -1.87 13.56
CA ALA A 144 1.72 -1.73 15.01
C ALA A 144 3.00 -1.16 15.65
N GLN A 145 4.17 -1.58 15.20
CA GLN A 145 5.46 -1.03 15.65
C GLN A 145 5.66 0.41 15.17
N MET A 146 5.31 0.72 13.94
CA MET A 146 5.36 2.08 13.40
C MET A 146 4.51 3.06 14.21
N ALA A 147 3.34 2.64 14.66
CA ALA A 147 2.44 3.46 15.47
C ALA A 147 3.02 3.85 16.84
N GLN A 148 4.00 3.10 17.35
CA GLN A 148 4.68 3.39 18.61
C GLN A 148 5.86 4.36 18.46
N VAL A 149 6.30 4.63 17.25
CA VAL A 149 7.42 5.52 16.99
C VAL A 149 6.94 6.97 16.91
N LYS A 150 7.56 7.84 17.71
CA LYS A 150 7.30 9.28 17.70
C LYS A 150 8.08 9.97 16.57
N SER A 151 7.78 9.64 15.34
CA SER A 151 8.36 10.30 14.17
C SER A 151 7.25 10.81 13.28
N SER A 152 7.41 12.02 12.76
CA SER A 152 6.43 12.61 11.85
C SER A 152 6.45 11.98 10.45
N ASP A 153 7.51 11.28 10.09
CA ASP A 153 7.69 10.68 8.77
C ASP A 153 8.21 9.24 8.83
N ILE A 154 7.63 8.44 9.71
CA ILE A 154 8.04 7.04 9.85
C ILE A 154 7.81 6.22 8.56
N ARG A 155 6.78 6.54 7.79
CA ARG A 155 6.52 5.87 6.51
C ARG A 155 7.61 6.16 5.49
N GLY A 156 8.04 7.41 5.39
CA GLY A 156 9.18 7.81 4.56
C GLY A 156 10.45 7.09 4.94
N ASP A 157 10.74 7.00 6.23
CA ASP A 157 11.91 6.29 6.77
C ASP A 157 11.87 4.79 6.43
N VAL A 158 10.73 4.15 6.56
CA VAL A 158 10.53 2.73 6.17
C VAL A 158 10.77 2.56 4.67
N TYR A 159 10.21 3.45 3.87
CA TYR A 159 10.37 3.40 2.42
C TYR A 159 11.83 3.61 1.99
N GLU A 160 12.54 4.57 2.57
CA GLU A 160 13.98 4.78 2.33
C GLU A 160 14.79 3.54 2.66
N TYR A 161 14.46 2.87 3.77
CA TYR A 161 15.13 1.63 4.14
C TYR A 161 14.90 0.52 3.12
N LEU A 162 13.68 0.38 2.61
CA LEU A 162 13.39 -0.57 1.53
C LEU A 162 14.21 -0.27 0.28
N LEU A 163 14.28 0.99 -0.12
CA LEU A 163 15.07 1.41 -1.29
C LEU A 163 16.58 1.16 -1.09
N SER A 164 17.08 1.28 0.14
CA SER A 164 18.49 1.01 0.43
C SER A 164 18.89 -0.44 0.12
N LYS A 165 17.95 -1.36 0.15
CA LYS A 165 18.18 -2.76 -0.20
C LYS A 165 18.50 -2.98 -1.68
N LEU A 166 18.08 -2.07 -2.55
CA LEU A 166 18.47 -2.10 -3.98
C LEU A 166 19.97 -1.87 -4.16
N SER A 167 20.56 -0.93 -3.42
CA SER A 167 21.99 -0.63 -3.51
C SER A 167 22.85 -1.80 -3.00
N THR A 168 22.40 -2.50 -1.96
CA THR A 168 23.10 -3.68 -1.43
C THR A 168 22.95 -4.89 -2.35
N ALA A 169 21.90 -4.94 -3.18
CA ALA A 169 21.69 -6.00 -4.15
C ALA A 169 22.41 -5.75 -5.49
N GLY A 170 23.19 -4.67 -5.62
CA GLY A 170 23.96 -4.34 -6.83
C GLY A 170 23.11 -3.74 -7.97
N VAL A 171 21.90 -3.31 -7.69
CA VAL A 171 21.01 -2.65 -8.67
C VAL A 171 21.17 -1.14 -8.50
N ASN A 172 21.86 -0.47 -9.43
CA ASN A 172 22.03 0.99 -9.42
C ASN A 172 20.71 1.71 -9.63
N GLY A 173 20.41 2.64 -8.71
CA GLY A 173 19.16 3.32 -8.57
C GLY A 173 18.77 4.26 -9.71
N GLN A 174 18.01 3.77 -10.66
CA GLN A 174 17.23 4.62 -11.57
C GLN A 174 15.79 4.85 -11.06
N PHE A 175 15.49 4.47 -9.82
CA PHE A 175 14.12 4.46 -9.29
C PHE A 175 13.80 5.55 -8.27
N THR A 176 14.72 6.46 -7.98
CA THR A 176 14.56 7.44 -6.90
C THR A 176 13.56 8.57 -7.18
N GLU A 177 13.10 8.74 -8.42
CA GLU A 177 12.21 9.86 -8.75
C GLU A 177 10.71 9.50 -8.86
N ALA A 178 10.35 8.23 -8.84
CA ALA A 178 8.98 7.80 -9.09
C ALA A 178 8.14 7.48 -7.84
N TYR A 179 8.76 7.49 -6.66
CA TYR A 179 8.14 6.93 -5.47
C TYR A 179 8.13 7.89 -4.29
N HIS A 180 7.08 8.71 -4.20
CA HIS A 180 6.60 9.19 -2.91
C HIS A 180 5.35 8.38 -2.54
N PRO A 181 5.35 7.70 -1.39
CA PRO A 181 4.11 7.13 -0.88
C PRO A 181 3.09 8.27 -0.75
N TYR A 182 1.86 7.99 -1.11
CA TYR A 182 0.75 8.92 -1.01
C TYR A 182 0.72 9.57 0.38
N ASP A 183 1.17 10.80 0.46
CA ASP A 183 1.12 11.60 1.68
C ASP A 183 -0.18 12.39 1.67
N GLY A 184 -1.29 11.99 1.73
CA GLY A 184 -2.60 12.65 1.86
C GLY A 184 -2.66 14.20 1.86
N ARG A 185 -1.60 14.85 1.40
CA ARG A 185 -1.57 16.29 1.20
C ARG A 185 -2.10 16.57 -0.19
N SER A 186 -3.32 17.03 -0.25
CA SER A 186 -3.89 17.61 -1.45
C SER A 186 -2.92 18.67 -2.00
N ASP A 187 -2.61 18.60 -3.29
CA ASP A 187 -2.00 19.67 -4.07
C ASP A 187 -2.94 20.90 -4.09
N ALA A 188 -3.02 21.58 -2.95
CA ALA A 188 -3.76 22.82 -2.81
C ALA A 188 -2.80 24.00 -2.64
N ALA A 189 -1.64 23.96 -3.28
CA ALA A 189 -0.70 25.09 -3.23
C ALA A 189 0.17 25.22 -4.47
N ASP A 190 -0.41 25.22 -5.66
CA ASP A 190 0.27 25.87 -6.80
C ASP A 190 -0.72 26.43 -7.84
N ALA A 191 -1.57 27.34 -7.37
CA ALA A 191 -2.34 28.21 -8.24
C ALA A 191 -2.14 29.65 -7.80
N GLY A 192 -0.93 30.17 -7.96
CA GLY A 192 -0.70 31.55 -7.60
C GLY A 192 0.72 32.08 -7.79
N ARG A 193 1.30 31.91 -8.97
CA ARG A 193 2.37 32.82 -9.44
C ARG A 193 2.54 32.75 -10.95
N SER A 194 1.67 33.40 -11.65
CA SER A 194 2.04 34.02 -12.91
C SER A 194 1.25 35.30 -13.03
N ASN A 195 1.90 36.38 -12.77
CA ASN A 195 1.72 37.72 -13.38
C ASN A 195 2.52 38.73 -12.57
N LEU A 196 3.70 39.00 -13.00
CA LEU A 196 4.24 40.39 -13.21
C LEU A 196 5.62 40.25 -13.80
#